data_d2a869673bec40b10566e11f827b0adf
#
_entry.id   d2a869673bec40b10566e11f827b0adf
#
_cell.length_a   1.000
_cell.length_b   1.000
_cell.length_c   1.000
_cell.angle_alpha   90.00
_cell.angle_beta   90.00
_cell.angle_gamma   90.00
#
_symmetry.space_group_name_H-M   'P 1'
#
loop_
_entity.id
_entity.type
_entity.pdbx_description
1 polymer ?
#
loop_
_entity_poly.entity_id
_entity_poly.type
_entity_poly.pdbx_seq_one_letter_code
_entity_poly.pdbx_strand_id
1 'polypeptide(L)'
;MTGVQTCALPIWQVAAKSAVQVLDSDKIEVEAPPRFVSRGGEKLEGAFAAFPGWDVTDRICIDVGSSTGGFTDCLLQHGARRVMAVDVGTNQLAWKLRSDPRVWVKENYNARYMKREDIPEIPSRAVTDVSFISLKLILPPMVDILEPGGEIVSLIKPQFEAGRGAAPGGVVADPSVREQVVADISDFGRMRLGLELLGLAESPIRGRDKGNVEYLAWWRKPDV
;
A
#
# COMPACT_ATOMS: atom_id res chain seq x y z
N MET A 1 19.78 42.50 -42.90
CA MET A 1 20.25 41.72 -41.75
C MET A 1 19.01 41.32 -40.95
N THR A 2 18.55 40.14 -41.15
CA THR A 2 17.36 39.58 -40.48
C THR A 2 17.82 38.87 -39.22
N GLY A 3 17.54 39.51 -38.07
CA GLY A 3 17.79 38.91 -36.76
C GLY A 3 16.84 37.75 -36.52
N VAL A 4 17.38 36.53 -36.39
CA VAL A 4 16.65 35.37 -35.92
C VAL A 4 16.45 35.53 -34.40
N GLN A 5 15.23 35.90 -33.98
CA GLN A 5 14.85 35.79 -32.58
C GLN A 5 14.74 34.29 -32.23
N THR A 6 15.74 33.77 -31.53
CA THR A 6 15.59 32.50 -30.82
C THR A 6 14.63 32.73 -29.67
N CYS A 7 13.39 32.27 -29.79
CA CYS A 7 12.48 32.11 -28.65
C CYS A 7 13.12 31.07 -27.71
N ALA A 8 13.70 31.54 -26.61
CA ALA A 8 14.01 30.68 -25.48
C ALA A 8 12.68 30.22 -24.88
N LEU A 9 12.41 28.91 -24.91
CA LEU A 9 11.29 28.35 -24.20
C LEU A 9 11.47 28.60 -22.70
N PRO A 10 10.43 29.01 -21.96
CA PRO A 10 10.54 29.20 -20.52
C PRO A 10 10.99 27.90 -19.85
N ILE A 11 12.12 27.94 -19.17
CA ILE A 11 12.61 26.83 -18.36
C ILE A 11 11.82 26.89 -17.06
N TRP A 12 10.94 25.91 -16.83
CA TRP A 12 10.24 25.74 -15.56
C TRP A 12 11.25 25.41 -14.47
N GLN A 13 11.40 26.30 -13.49
CA GLN A 13 12.23 26.07 -12.31
C GLN A 13 11.34 25.75 -11.11
N VAL A 14 11.61 24.62 -10.45
CA VAL A 14 10.91 24.28 -9.20
C VAL A 14 11.41 25.19 -8.09
N ALA A 15 10.53 26.03 -7.54
CA ALA A 15 10.81 26.82 -6.36
C ALA A 15 10.75 25.93 -5.12
N ALA A 16 11.90 25.37 -4.71
CA ALA A 16 11.99 24.45 -3.56
C ALA A 16 11.93 25.17 -2.19
N LYS A 17 11.90 26.50 -2.16
CA LYS A 17 11.87 27.31 -0.94
C LYS A 17 10.90 28.49 -1.11
N SER A 18 10.20 28.83 -0.04
CA SER A 18 9.28 29.97 0.00
C SER A 18 9.94 31.35 -0.23
N ALA A 19 11.27 31.43 -0.13
CA ALA A 19 12.06 32.64 -0.28
C ALA A 19 12.63 32.84 -1.69
N VAL A 20 12.18 32.08 -2.70
CA VAL A 20 12.58 32.32 -4.09
C VAL A 20 11.93 33.61 -4.58
N GLN A 21 12.77 34.57 -5.02
CA GLN A 21 12.26 35.81 -5.61
C GLN A 21 11.74 35.50 -7.02
N VAL A 22 10.54 35.95 -7.30
CA VAL A 22 9.88 35.89 -8.61
C VAL A 22 9.67 37.30 -9.15
N LEU A 23 9.65 37.46 -10.46
CA LEU A 23 9.33 38.70 -11.12
C LEU A 23 7.81 38.81 -11.35
N ASP A 24 7.28 40.02 -11.48
CA ASP A 24 5.86 40.22 -11.76
C ASP A 24 5.41 39.60 -13.10
N SER A 25 6.38 39.33 -13.99
CA SER A 25 6.16 38.64 -15.28
C SER A 25 6.18 37.14 -15.20
N ASP A 26 6.56 36.53 -14.05
CA ASP A 26 6.71 35.11 -13.93
C ASP A 26 5.34 34.44 -13.77
N LYS A 27 5.14 33.34 -14.49
CA LYS A 27 3.97 32.51 -14.33
C LYS A 27 4.24 31.48 -13.22
N ILE A 28 3.53 31.59 -12.11
CA ILE A 28 3.61 30.64 -11.00
C ILE A 28 2.53 29.60 -11.18
N GLU A 29 2.93 28.34 -11.28
CA GLU A 29 2.02 27.19 -11.20
C GLU A 29 2.27 26.44 -9.90
N VAL A 30 1.21 26.23 -9.12
CA VAL A 30 1.27 25.42 -7.90
C VAL A 30 0.92 23.99 -8.28
N GLU A 31 1.86 23.09 -8.06
CA GLU A 31 1.59 21.67 -8.24
C GLU A 31 0.53 21.20 -7.24
N ALA A 32 -0.48 20.47 -7.72
CA ALA A 32 -1.51 19.93 -6.84
C ALA A 32 -0.86 19.00 -5.78
N PRO A 33 -1.28 19.10 -4.52
CA PRO A 33 -0.74 18.22 -3.49
C PRO A 33 -1.01 16.75 -3.86
N PRO A 34 -0.13 15.81 -3.47
CA PRO A 34 -0.37 14.40 -3.69
C PRO A 34 -1.74 13.97 -3.14
N ARG A 35 -2.46 13.13 -3.88
CA ARG A 35 -3.79 12.64 -3.48
C ARG A 35 -3.76 11.92 -2.13
N PHE A 36 -2.71 11.16 -1.88
CA PHE A 36 -2.52 10.37 -0.66
C PHE A 36 -1.29 10.85 0.12
N VAL A 37 -1.26 10.58 1.42
CA VAL A 37 -0.12 10.93 2.30
C VAL A 37 1.19 10.23 1.90
N SER A 38 1.11 9.16 1.11
CA SER A 38 2.27 8.48 0.52
C SER A 38 1.88 7.71 -0.74
N ARG A 39 2.89 7.29 -1.53
CA ARG A 39 2.74 6.46 -2.73
C ARG A 39 2.03 5.12 -2.48
N GLY A 40 2.01 4.65 -1.21
CA GLY A 40 1.24 3.47 -0.83
C GLY A 40 -0.23 3.58 -1.25
N GLY A 41 -0.85 4.75 -1.10
CA GLY A 41 -2.24 4.96 -1.51
C GLY A 41 -2.49 4.68 -2.99
N GLU A 42 -1.55 5.01 -3.87
CA GLU A 42 -1.65 4.70 -5.31
C GLU A 42 -1.63 3.18 -5.59
N LYS A 43 -0.90 2.40 -4.79
CA LYS A 43 -0.90 0.94 -4.92
C LYS A 43 -2.28 0.36 -4.58
N LEU A 44 -2.87 0.78 -3.45
CA LEU A 44 -4.19 0.32 -3.04
C LEU A 44 -5.29 0.84 -3.98
N GLU A 45 -5.16 2.05 -4.51
CA GLU A 45 -6.03 2.56 -5.58
C GLU A 45 -6.03 1.62 -6.80
N GLY A 46 -4.88 1.02 -7.10
CA GLY A 46 -4.76 -0.02 -8.12
C GLY A 46 -5.60 -1.27 -7.82
N ALA A 47 -5.79 -1.63 -6.54
CA ALA A 47 -6.67 -2.73 -6.18
C ALA A 47 -8.13 -2.40 -6.44
N PHE A 48 -8.59 -1.18 -6.12
CA PHE A 48 -9.95 -0.74 -6.45
C PHE A 48 -10.21 -0.72 -7.95
N ALA A 49 -9.21 -0.33 -8.74
CA ALA A 49 -9.32 -0.35 -10.21
C ALA A 49 -9.32 -1.78 -10.79
N ALA A 50 -8.49 -2.67 -10.24
CA ALA A 50 -8.33 -4.04 -10.75
C ALA A 50 -9.42 -5.00 -10.28
N PHE A 51 -10.04 -4.74 -9.12
CA PHE A 51 -11.00 -5.61 -8.45
C PHE A 51 -12.34 -4.90 -8.22
N PRO A 52 -13.23 -4.82 -9.24
CA PRO A 52 -14.49 -4.06 -9.14
C PRO A 52 -15.42 -4.51 -8.00
N GLY A 53 -15.25 -5.75 -7.49
CA GLY A 53 -16.01 -6.26 -6.34
C GLY A 53 -15.40 -5.91 -4.98
N TRP A 54 -14.19 -5.36 -4.93
CA TRP A 54 -13.54 -4.91 -3.70
C TRP A 54 -14.18 -3.61 -3.21
N ASP A 55 -14.92 -3.68 -2.10
CA ASP A 55 -15.60 -2.53 -1.50
C ASP A 55 -15.32 -2.43 -0.01
N VAL A 56 -15.03 -1.21 0.44
CA VAL A 56 -14.73 -0.88 1.83
C VAL A 56 -15.71 0.15 2.43
N THR A 57 -16.72 0.54 1.66
CA THR A 57 -17.71 1.53 2.07
C THR A 57 -18.43 1.08 3.34
N ASP A 58 -18.41 1.94 4.37
CA ASP A 58 -18.97 1.69 5.71
C ASP A 58 -18.40 0.43 6.42
N ARG A 59 -17.21 -0.02 6.03
CA ARG A 59 -16.57 -1.20 6.63
C ARG A 59 -15.56 -0.82 7.71
N ILE A 60 -15.37 -1.75 8.67
CA ILE A 60 -14.22 -1.72 9.58
C ILE A 60 -13.05 -2.38 8.88
N CYS A 61 -11.97 -1.63 8.73
CA CYS A 61 -10.76 -2.06 8.03
C CYS A 61 -9.56 -2.14 8.98
N ILE A 62 -8.61 -3.00 8.65
CA ILE A 62 -7.28 -3.02 9.29
C ILE A 62 -6.20 -2.85 8.22
N ASP A 63 -5.24 -1.96 8.48
CA ASP A 63 -4.06 -1.70 7.66
C ASP A 63 -2.82 -2.21 8.40
N VAL A 64 -2.26 -3.33 7.95
CA VAL A 64 -1.10 -3.98 8.57
C VAL A 64 0.17 -3.61 7.83
N GLY A 65 1.08 -2.93 8.52
CA GLY A 65 2.24 -2.27 7.93
C GLY A 65 1.89 -0.88 7.42
N SER A 66 1.13 -0.12 8.21
CA SER A 66 0.56 1.16 7.81
C SER A 66 1.61 2.24 7.45
N SER A 67 2.80 2.19 8.06
CA SER A 67 3.89 3.14 7.81
C SER A 67 3.39 4.60 7.83
N THR A 68 3.62 5.39 6.79
CA THR A 68 3.13 6.77 6.67
C THR A 68 1.59 6.86 6.56
N GLY A 69 0.90 5.76 6.23
CA GLY A 69 -0.56 5.70 6.17
C GLY A 69 -1.14 5.80 4.76
N GLY A 70 -0.37 5.46 3.72
CA GLY A 70 -0.89 5.52 2.35
C GLY A 70 -2.12 4.65 2.13
N PHE A 71 -2.10 3.40 2.62
CA PHE A 71 -3.25 2.50 2.54
C PHE A 71 -4.40 2.98 3.43
N THR A 72 -4.11 3.40 4.66
CA THR A 72 -5.09 4.00 5.58
C THR A 72 -5.81 5.19 4.93
N ASP A 73 -5.08 6.14 4.32
CA ASP A 73 -5.66 7.32 3.64
C ASP A 73 -6.55 6.91 2.45
N CYS A 74 -6.10 5.92 1.67
CA CYS A 74 -6.87 5.39 0.55
C CYS A 74 -8.18 4.75 1.02
N LEU A 75 -8.14 3.89 2.04
CA LEU A 75 -9.34 3.28 2.64
C LEU A 75 -10.35 4.33 3.12
N LEU A 76 -9.88 5.37 3.80
CA LEU A 76 -10.75 6.46 4.29
C LEU A 76 -11.38 7.27 3.15
N GLN A 77 -10.63 7.51 2.06
CA GLN A 77 -11.14 8.19 0.86
C GLN A 77 -12.18 7.33 0.11
N HIS A 78 -12.06 6.01 0.19
CA HIS A 78 -13.05 5.05 -0.35
C HIS A 78 -14.20 4.74 0.64
N GLY A 79 -14.36 5.54 1.70
CA GLY A 79 -15.53 5.48 2.57
C GLY A 79 -15.47 4.45 3.69
N ALA A 80 -14.28 3.94 4.05
CA ALA A 80 -14.14 3.08 5.22
C ALA A 80 -14.68 3.80 6.47
N ARG A 81 -15.53 3.09 7.25
CA ARG A 81 -16.11 3.63 8.49
C ARG A 81 -15.04 3.82 9.56
N ARG A 82 -14.11 2.89 9.64
CA ARG A 82 -13.00 2.91 10.59
C ARG A 82 -11.80 2.17 10.03
N VAL A 83 -10.59 2.66 10.32
CA VAL A 83 -9.35 1.99 9.94
C VAL A 83 -8.48 1.80 11.18
N MET A 84 -8.08 0.57 11.45
CA MET A 84 -7.10 0.22 12.46
C MET A 84 -5.73 0.15 11.80
N ALA A 85 -4.89 1.14 12.03
CA ALA A 85 -3.54 1.23 11.50
C ALA A 85 -2.54 0.58 12.46
N VAL A 86 -1.86 -0.49 12.00
CA VAL A 86 -0.92 -1.28 12.80
C VAL A 86 0.45 -1.26 12.15
N ASP A 87 1.49 -0.94 12.91
CA ASP A 87 2.87 -0.92 12.40
C ASP A 87 3.89 -1.32 13.48
N VAL A 88 5.01 -1.92 13.05
CA VAL A 88 6.14 -2.21 13.94
C VAL A 88 6.96 -0.97 14.25
N GLY A 89 6.94 0.03 13.38
CA GLY A 89 7.59 1.33 13.56
C GLY A 89 6.89 2.19 14.59
N THR A 90 7.49 3.35 14.86
CA THR A 90 6.98 4.31 15.84
C THR A 90 6.91 5.69 15.19
N ASN A 91 5.82 6.42 15.43
CA ASN A 91 5.60 7.79 14.94
C ASN A 91 5.72 7.95 13.41
N GLN A 92 5.36 6.91 12.65
CA GLN A 92 5.44 6.95 11.19
C GLN A 92 4.15 7.49 10.55
N LEU A 93 3.00 7.21 11.17
CA LEU A 93 1.70 7.58 10.61
C LEU A 93 1.57 9.11 10.51
N ALA A 94 1.19 9.60 9.33
CA ALA A 94 1.00 11.03 9.08
C ALA A 94 0.02 11.66 10.07
N TRP A 95 0.33 12.87 10.55
CA TRP A 95 -0.47 13.57 11.57
C TRP A 95 -1.93 13.73 11.18
N LYS A 96 -2.22 14.01 9.90
CA LYS A 96 -3.58 14.09 9.35
C LYS A 96 -4.40 12.83 9.67
N LEU A 97 -3.80 11.65 9.56
CA LEU A 97 -4.47 10.37 9.80
C LEU A 97 -4.52 10.06 11.30
N ARG A 98 -3.45 10.35 12.03
CA ARG A 98 -3.39 10.16 13.48
C ARG A 98 -4.45 10.97 14.23
N SER A 99 -4.83 12.12 13.71
CA SER A 99 -5.86 13.00 14.28
C SER A 99 -7.28 12.73 13.74
N ASP A 100 -7.44 11.84 12.76
CA ASP A 100 -8.76 11.48 12.24
C ASP A 100 -9.49 10.55 13.24
N PRO A 101 -10.71 10.89 13.71
CA PRO A 101 -11.44 10.08 14.70
C PRO A 101 -11.81 8.68 14.20
N ARG A 102 -11.77 8.44 12.89
CA ARG A 102 -11.99 7.13 12.28
C ARG A 102 -10.76 6.22 12.34
N VAL A 103 -9.60 6.75 12.71
CA VAL A 103 -8.34 5.99 12.73
C VAL A 103 -7.98 5.60 14.16
N TRP A 104 -7.80 4.30 14.38
CA TRP A 104 -7.17 3.78 15.58
C TRP A 104 -5.75 3.35 15.26
N VAL A 105 -4.80 3.67 16.12
CA VAL A 105 -3.37 3.48 15.84
C VAL A 105 -2.74 2.56 16.88
N LYS A 106 -2.03 1.54 16.40
CA LYS A 106 -1.18 0.66 17.23
C LYS A 106 0.20 0.54 16.59
N GLU A 107 1.12 1.38 17.03
CA GLU A 107 2.52 1.35 16.61
C GLU A 107 3.39 0.57 17.62
N ASN A 108 4.66 0.36 17.27
CA ASN A 108 5.60 -0.47 18.03
C ASN A 108 5.04 -1.89 18.28
N TYR A 109 4.34 -2.43 17.28
CA TYR A 109 3.61 -3.68 17.41
C TYR A 109 3.92 -4.62 16.24
N ASN A 110 4.44 -5.82 16.56
CA ASN A 110 4.76 -6.81 15.55
C ASN A 110 3.51 -7.62 15.18
N ALA A 111 2.94 -7.33 14.02
CA ALA A 111 1.72 -7.95 13.52
C ALA A 111 1.82 -9.47 13.30
N ARG A 112 3.02 -10.06 13.27
CA ARG A 112 3.22 -11.52 13.26
C ARG A 112 2.58 -12.20 14.46
N TYR A 113 2.44 -11.49 15.58
CA TYR A 113 1.89 -12.02 16.85
C TYR A 113 0.51 -11.43 17.15
N MET A 114 -0.13 -10.80 16.17
CA MET A 114 -1.41 -10.13 16.35
C MET A 114 -2.51 -11.13 16.68
N LYS A 115 -3.32 -10.77 17.68
CA LYS A 115 -4.45 -11.53 18.14
C LYS A 115 -5.71 -10.69 18.21
N ARG A 116 -6.85 -11.34 18.33
CA ARG A 116 -8.16 -10.67 18.39
C ARG A 116 -8.27 -9.67 19.55
N GLU A 117 -7.70 -10.02 20.72
CA GLU A 117 -7.68 -9.13 21.89
C GLU A 117 -6.83 -7.87 21.74
N ASP A 118 -5.97 -7.82 20.73
CA ASP A 118 -5.06 -6.71 20.49
C ASP A 118 -5.69 -5.54 19.74
N ILE A 119 -6.88 -5.74 19.18
CA ILE A 119 -7.59 -4.77 18.34
C ILE A 119 -9.00 -4.49 18.91
N PRO A 120 -9.49 -3.23 18.78
CA PRO A 120 -10.76 -2.82 19.41
C PRO A 120 -12.00 -3.42 18.76
N GLU A 121 -11.96 -3.71 17.45
CA GLU A 121 -13.11 -4.17 16.68
C GLU A 121 -12.73 -5.31 15.73
N ILE A 122 -13.71 -6.11 15.29
CA ILE A 122 -13.48 -7.16 14.30
C ILE A 122 -13.52 -6.52 12.90
N PRO A 123 -12.42 -6.62 12.12
CA PRO A 123 -12.44 -6.07 10.76
C PRO A 123 -13.15 -7.01 9.78
N SER A 124 -13.87 -6.42 8.83
CA SER A 124 -14.40 -7.14 7.65
C SER A 124 -13.49 -7.00 6.44
N ARG A 125 -12.58 -6.02 6.47
CA ARG A 125 -11.60 -5.77 5.41
C ARG A 125 -10.22 -5.61 6.00
N ALA A 126 -9.23 -6.18 5.34
CA ALA A 126 -7.84 -6.05 5.74
C ALA A 126 -6.97 -5.71 4.54
N VAL A 127 -5.95 -4.89 4.77
CA VAL A 127 -4.93 -4.59 3.76
C VAL A 127 -3.55 -4.75 4.36
N THR A 128 -2.55 -5.06 3.53
CA THR A 128 -1.16 -5.15 4.01
C THR A 128 -0.14 -4.77 2.92
N ASP A 129 0.79 -3.89 3.30
CA ASP A 129 1.98 -3.48 2.53
C ASP A 129 3.25 -3.60 3.38
N VAL A 130 3.56 -4.80 3.87
CA VAL A 130 4.73 -5.05 4.72
C VAL A 130 6.03 -5.17 3.92
N SER A 131 7.14 -4.83 4.56
CA SER A 131 8.49 -4.95 4.00
C SER A 131 9.38 -5.76 4.94
N PHE A 132 10.39 -6.44 4.36
CA PHE A 132 11.40 -7.24 5.07
C PHE A 132 10.85 -8.45 5.86
N ILE A 133 9.65 -8.86 5.55
CA ILE A 133 8.97 -10.03 6.13
C ILE A 133 8.13 -10.72 5.06
N SER A 134 8.02 -12.04 5.13
CA SER A 134 7.15 -12.79 4.22
C SER A 134 5.68 -12.68 4.62
N LEU A 135 4.79 -12.59 3.63
CA LEU A 135 3.35 -12.68 3.80
C LEU A 135 2.91 -13.99 4.46
N LYS A 136 3.70 -15.07 4.33
CA LYS A 136 3.44 -16.34 5.03
C LYS A 136 3.44 -16.20 6.55
N LEU A 137 4.04 -15.14 7.11
CA LEU A 137 4.06 -14.84 8.54
C LEU A 137 2.99 -13.81 8.95
N ILE A 138 2.45 -13.06 8.02
CA ILE A 138 1.50 -11.96 8.28
C ILE A 138 0.06 -12.35 7.95
N LEU A 139 -0.16 -13.12 6.89
CA LEU A 139 -1.51 -13.56 6.52
C LEU A 139 -2.20 -14.41 7.61
N PRO A 140 -1.53 -15.39 8.29
CA PRO A 140 -2.20 -16.17 9.32
C PRO A 140 -2.86 -15.33 10.42
N PRO A 141 -2.14 -14.45 11.16
CA PRO A 141 -2.77 -13.61 12.18
C PRO A 141 -3.82 -12.65 11.61
N MET A 142 -3.70 -12.21 10.36
CA MET A 142 -4.75 -11.39 9.72
C MET A 142 -6.03 -12.19 9.49
N VAL A 143 -5.92 -13.45 9.05
CA VAL A 143 -7.06 -14.35 8.87
C VAL A 143 -7.75 -14.63 10.21
N ASP A 144 -6.98 -14.85 11.27
CA ASP A 144 -7.53 -15.18 12.61
C ASP A 144 -8.39 -14.06 13.19
N ILE A 145 -8.03 -12.80 12.95
CA ILE A 145 -8.77 -11.63 13.47
C ILE A 145 -9.93 -11.17 12.59
N LEU A 146 -9.97 -11.60 11.34
CA LEU A 146 -10.96 -11.19 10.36
C LEU A 146 -12.30 -11.92 10.60
N GLU A 147 -13.42 -11.26 10.40
CA GLU A 147 -14.73 -11.92 10.45
C GLU A 147 -14.86 -13.03 9.37
N PRO A 148 -15.75 -14.03 9.55
CA PRO A 148 -16.10 -14.94 8.46
C PRO A 148 -16.56 -14.18 7.21
N GLY A 149 -16.19 -14.64 6.02
CA GLY A 149 -16.46 -13.92 4.77
C GLY A 149 -15.68 -12.62 4.58
N GLY A 150 -14.83 -12.25 5.55
CA GLY A 150 -14.00 -11.06 5.45
C GLY A 150 -12.94 -11.17 4.37
N GLU A 151 -12.48 -10.03 3.85
CA GLU A 151 -11.61 -9.98 2.68
C GLU A 151 -10.29 -9.26 2.95
N ILE A 152 -9.24 -9.70 2.26
CA ILE A 152 -7.88 -9.17 2.39
C ILE A 152 -7.39 -8.71 1.02
N VAL A 153 -6.79 -7.52 0.93
CA VAL A 153 -5.90 -7.16 -0.18
C VAL A 153 -4.47 -7.10 0.34
N SER A 154 -3.61 -7.95 -0.21
CA SER A 154 -2.20 -8.01 0.17
C SER A 154 -1.29 -7.62 -0.99
N LEU A 155 -0.20 -6.91 -0.69
CA LEU A 155 0.85 -6.61 -1.65
C LEU A 155 1.94 -7.70 -1.59
N ILE A 156 2.04 -8.52 -2.63
CA ILE A 156 3.10 -9.52 -2.78
C ILE A 156 4.34 -8.81 -3.32
N LYS A 157 5.42 -8.90 -2.58
CA LYS A 157 6.72 -8.29 -2.93
C LYS A 157 7.75 -9.39 -3.19
N PRO A 158 8.03 -9.74 -4.45
CA PRO A 158 8.94 -10.84 -4.77
C PRO A 158 10.29 -10.75 -4.10
N GLN A 159 10.83 -9.54 -3.91
CA GLN A 159 12.12 -9.31 -3.25
C GLN A 159 12.18 -9.76 -1.77
N PHE A 160 11.03 -9.94 -1.10
CA PHE A 160 10.96 -10.42 0.28
C PHE A 160 10.46 -11.87 0.39
N GLU A 161 10.03 -12.47 -0.72
CA GLU A 161 9.47 -13.82 -0.76
C GLU A 161 10.39 -14.84 -1.44
N ALA A 162 11.19 -14.43 -2.43
CA ALA A 162 11.94 -15.32 -3.32
C ALA A 162 13.13 -16.04 -2.67
N GLY A 163 13.39 -15.83 -1.37
CA GLY A 163 14.49 -16.47 -0.66
C GLY A 163 15.88 -15.86 -0.94
N ARG A 164 16.88 -16.41 -0.27
CA ARG A 164 18.26 -15.90 -0.37
C ARG A 164 18.86 -16.18 -1.76
N GLY A 165 19.41 -15.15 -2.38
CA GLY A 165 20.08 -15.24 -3.69
C GLY A 165 19.20 -14.98 -4.92
N ALA A 166 17.87 -15.02 -4.80
CA ALA A 166 16.97 -14.76 -5.92
C ALA A 166 16.77 -13.27 -6.23
N ALA A 167 17.22 -12.38 -5.34
CA ALA A 167 17.12 -10.93 -5.51
C ALA A 167 18.50 -10.26 -5.42
N PRO A 168 19.42 -10.44 -6.39
CA PRO A 168 20.72 -9.79 -6.40
C PRO A 168 20.55 -8.27 -6.33
N GLY A 169 21.28 -7.63 -5.40
CA GLY A 169 21.12 -6.20 -5.18
C GLY A 169 19.72 -5.77 -4.69
N GLY A 170 18.86 -6.72 -4.29
CA GLY A 170 17.49 -6.45 -3.82
C GLY A 170 16.46 -6.28 -4.94
N VAL A 171 16.77 -6.74 -6.16
CA VAL A 171 15.86 -6.70 -7.31
C VAL A 171 15.62 -8.11 -7.85
N VAL A 172 14.36 -8.49 -8.01
CA VAL A 172 13.94 -9.72 -8.70
C VAL A 172 13.67 -9.37 -10.16
N ALA A 173 14.73 -9.42 -10.97
CA ALA A 173 14.68 -9.04 -12.39
C ALA A 173 13.98 -10.11 -13.26
N ASP A 174 14.19 -11.40 -12.94
CA ASP A 174 13.66 -12.52 -13.71
C ASP A 174 12.13 -12.64 -13.55
N PRO A 175 11.34 -12.55 -14.65
CA PRO A 175 9.90 -12.73 -14.60
C PRO A 175 9.47 -14.10 -14.04
N SER A 176 10.20 -15.18 -14.39
CA SER A 176 9.86 -16.53 -13.95
C SER A 176 9.95 -16.69 -12.44
N VAL A 177 10.93 -16.03 -11.79
CA VAL A 177 11.05 -16.00 -10.34
C VAL A 177 9.90 -15.24 -9.70
N ARG A 178 9.45 -14.13 -10.32
CA ARG A 178 8.29 -13.37 -9.82
C ARG A 178 7.01 -14.18 -9.91
N GLU A 179 6.79 -14.86 -11.04
CA GLU A 179 5.64 -15.74 -11.25
C GLU A 179 5.62 -16.89 -10.24
N GLN A 180 6.77 -17.52 -9.99
CA GLN A 180 6.89 -18.57 -8.99
C GLN A 180 6.55 -18.05 -7.59
N VAL A 181 7.03 -16.86 -7.21
CA VAL A 181 6.70 -16.25 -5.92
C VAL A 181 5.21 -16.00 -5.79
N VAL A 182 4.58 -15.47 -6.82
CA VAL A 182 3.13 -15.22 -6.83
C VAL A 182 2.37 -16.54 -6.68
N ALA A 183 2.79 -17.60 -7.38
CA ALA A 183 2.20 -18.93 -7.25
C ALA A 183 2.36 -19.49 -5.84
N ASP A 184 3.57 -19.40 -5.26
CA ASP A 184 3.88 -19.92 -3.92
C ASP A 184 3.07 -19.22 -2.81
N ILE A 185 2.84 -17.90 -2.92
CA ILE A 185 2.00 -17.15 -1.98
C ILE A 185 0.52 -17.48 -2.20
N SER A 186 0.10 -17.63 -3.47
CA SER A 186 -1.26 -18.02 -3.82
C SER A 186 -1.60 -19.42 -3.28
N ASP A 187 -0.71 -20.36 -3.45
CA ASP A 187 -0.88 -21.73 -2.92
C ASP A 187 -0.85 -21.77 -1.39
N PHE A 188 0.02 -20.97 -0.76
CA PHE A 188 0.02 -20.85 0.69
C PHE A 188 -1.33 -20.31 1.21
N GLY A 189 -1.86 -19.26 0.64
CA GLY A 189 -3.16 -18.70 1.03
C GLY A 189 -4.29 -19.74 0.88
N ARG A 190 -4.35 -20.42 -0.25
CA ARG A 190 -5.39 -21.41 -0.55
C ARG A 190 -5.25 -22.69 0.26
N MET A 191 -4.08 -23.30 0.27
CA MET A 191 -3.87 -24.64 0.81
C MET A 191 -3.62 -24.68 2.32
N ARG A 192 -3.07 -23.61 2.89
CA ARG A 192 -2.72 -23.53 4.31
C ARG A 192 -3.71 -22.70 5.13
N LEU A 193 -4.30 -21.68 4.53
CA LEU A 193 -5.21 -20.76 5.24
C LEU A 193 -6.67 -20.92 4.79
N GLY A 194 -6.94 -21.75 3.77
CA GLY A 194 -8.29 -21.96 3.24
C GLY A 194 -8.87 -20.72 2.56
N LEU A 195 -8.03 -19.74 2.19
CA LEU A 195 -8.50 -18.52 1.53
C LEU A 195 -8.89 -18.79 0.09
N GLU A 196 -9.96 -18.16 -0.37
CA GLU A 196 -10.30 -18.05 -1.78
C GLU A 196 -9.54 -16.88 -2.40
N LEU A 197 -8.78 -17.12 -3.49
CA LEU A 197 -8.13 -16.06 -4.26
C LEU A 197 -9.15 -15.52 -5.28
N LEU A 198 -9.64 -14.31 -5.07
CA LEU A 198 -10.65 -13.67 -5.92
C LEU A 198 -10.04 -12.87 -7.07
N GLY A 199 -8.81 -12.37 -6.90
CA GLY A 199 -8.15 -11.58 -7.91
C GLY A 199 -6.64 -11.46 -7.70
N LEU A 200 -5.92 -11.25 -8.80
CA LEU A 200 -4.49 -11.02 -8.84
C LEU A 200 -4.19 -9.98 -9.93
N ALA A 201 -3.41 -8.96 -9.61
CA ALA A 201 -3.01 -7.92 -10.55
C ALA A 201 -1.60 -7.40 -10.25
N GLU A 202 -0.89 -6.88 -11.23
CA GLU A 202 0.35 -6.14 -11.00
C GLU A 202 0.01 -4.77 -10.37
N SER A 203 0.79 -4.34 -9.40
CA SER A 203 0.65 -3.01 -8.79
C SER A 203 0.88 -1.91 -9.85
N PRO A 204 0.06 -0.85 -9.88
CA PRO A 204 0.20 0.23 -10.87
C PRO A 204 1.52 0.99 -10.74
N ILE A 205 2.15 0.92 -9.57
CA ILE A 205 3.45 1.55 -9.33
C ILE A 205 4.45 0.53 -8.77
N ARG A 206 5.69 0.72 -9.14
CA ARG A 206 6.80 -0.12 -8.69
C ARG A 206 7.28 0.25 -7.29
N GLY A 207 7.93 -0.70 -6.62
CA GLY A 207 8.57 -0.51 -5.32
C GLY A 207 9.53 0.69 -5.31
N ARG A 208 9.56 1.43 -4.20
CA ARG A 208 10.21 2.74 -4.09
C ARG A 208 11.71 2.71 -4.40
N ASP A 209 12.45 1.84 -3.73
CA ASP A 209 13.92 1.98 -3.69
C ASP A 209 14.61 1.45 -4.96
N LYS A 210 14.10 0.37 -5.54
CA LYS A 210 14.76 -0.35 -6.64
C LYS A 210 13.85 -0.68 -7.81
N GLY A 211 12.64 -0.18 -7.81
CA GLY A 211 11.70 -0.36 -8.91
C GLY A 211 11.20 -1.80 -9.10
N ASN A 212 11.19 -2.61 -8.04
CA ASN A 212 10.64 -3.97 -8.10
C ASN A 212 9.18 -3.97 -8.55
N VAL A 213 8.84 -4.96 -9.37
CA VAL A 213 7.45 -5.29 -9.67
C VAL A 213 6.83 -5.92 -8.44
N GLU A 214 5.66 -5.45 -8.06
CA GLU A 214 4.88 -5.93 -6.93
C GLU A 214 3.48 -6.31 -7.40
N TYR A 215 2.78 -7.18 -6.68
CA TYR A 215 1.49 -7.69 -7.10
C TYR A 215 0.46 -7.51 -6.00
N LEU A 216 -0.77 -7.20 -6.40
CA LEU A 216 -1.95 -7.12 -5.54
C LEU A 216 -2.67 -8.46 -5.60
N ALA A 217 -2.97 -9.05 -4.45
CA ALA A 217 -3.76 -10.27 -4.36
C ALA A 217 -4.98 -10.00 -3.46
N TRP A 218 -6.17 -10.32 -3.99
CA TRP A 218 -7.44 -10.18 -3.29
C TRP A 218 -7.95 -11.54 -2.86
N TRP A 219 -8.21 -11.67 -1.58
CA TRP A 219 -8.59 -12.91 -0.91
C TRP A 219 -9.90 -12.77 -0.15
N ARG A 220 -10.62 -13.89 -0.04
CA ARG A 220 -11.77 -14.01 0.87
C ARG A 220 -11.52 -15.14 1.87
N LYS A 221 -11.80 -14.86 3.14
CA LYS A 221 -11.90 -15.87 4.20
C LYS A 221 -13.23 -16.62 4.04
N PRO A 222 -13.28 -17.94 4.16
CA PRO A 222 -14.55 -18.69 4.18
C PRO A 222 -15.52 -18.18 5.24
N ASP A 223 -16.80 -18.43 5.01
CA ASP A 223 -17.90 -18.07 5.94
C ASP A 223 -17.99 -19.02 7.16
N VAL A 224 -17.13 -20.05 7.21
CA VAL A 224 -17.13 -21.11 8.24
C VAL A 224 -15.78 -21.14 8.95
#